data_7e12bc3e55e7aadb828f2a96056b1700
#
_entry.id   7e12bc3e55e7aadb828f2a96056b1700
#
_cell.length_a   1.000
_cell.length_b   1.000
_cell.length_c   1.000
_cell.angle_alpha   90.00
_cell.angle_beta   90.00
_cell.angle_gamma   90.00
#
_symmetry.space_group_name_H-M   'P 1'
#
loop_
_entity.id
_entity.type
_entity.pdbx_description
1 polymer ?
#
loop_
_entity_poly.entity_id
_entity_poly.type
_entity_poly.pdbx_seq_one_letter_code
_entity_poly.pdbx_strand_id
1 'polypeptide(L)'
;MLARLLSFWLGALCLLLYSSFAFAQARPEKATDFSNFRPRLEIPGESFVGREACASCHTQKSNSQFHTAMGHALSIASESDVLRSHPRMTFRVGAYSYEIVGDDRTNSYRVTDGNETISEPILYAFGNAHVAQTYVYRHNGRLYEGRVSYYTAIDGLDWTIGDALSPPPSLEEAAGRDISGDEARNCFSCHGTAAVANTKLQLERLIPGVTCETCHGPGGSHAAVMLFAPGESAYIFNPKTLHAESLSQEFCGACHRGVDTVAMMPDLGGINNVRFQPYRLFNSRGHDPEDARLACTACHDPHMDLKRGDAAYDANCTTCHVPRGTEKSTGKQNNSPAGKLPAVASAGKSCPVASERCVSCHMPRVELPGAHFKFTDHRIRIARQGEAYTY
;
A
#
# COMPACT_ATOMS: atom_id res chain seq x y z
N MET A 1 -69.42 -14.71 -17.02
CA MET A 1 -68.18 -15.31 -16.40
C MET A 1 -66.96 -15.07 -17.25
N LEU A 2 -67.01 -15.10 -18.56
CA LEU A 2 -65.84 -14.92 -19.46
C LEU A 2 -65.21 -13.50 -19.39
N ALA A 3 -66.01 -12.42 -19.24
CA ALA A 3 -65.51 -11.07 -19.21
C ALA A 3 -64.65 -10.72 -17.98
N ARG A 4 -64.83 -11.41 -16.86
CA ARG A 4 -64.01 -11.19 -15.64
C ARG A 4 -62.66 -11.91 -15.70
N LEU A 5 -62.54 -12.98 -16.43
CA LEU A 5 -61.28 -13.74 -16.64
C LEU A 5 -60.33 -12.99 -17.60
N LEU A 6 -60.87 -12.35 -18.67
CA LEU A 6 -60.06 -11.54 -19.59
C LEU A 6 -59.44 -10.31 -18.91
N SER A 7 -60.16 -9.66 -18.02
CA SER A 7 -59.61 -8.48 -17.25
C SER A 7 -58.47 -8.83 -16.32
N PHE A 8 -58.49 -10.07 -15.76
CA PHE A 8 -57.42 -10.55 -14.88
C PHE A 8 -56.11 -10.86 -15.61
N TRP A 9 -56.24 -11.42 -16.81
CA TRP A 9 -55.06 -11.76 -17.68
C TRP A 9 -54.43 -10.51 -18.30
N LEU A 10 -55.23 -9.48 -18.66
CA LEU A 10 -54.65 -8.21 -19.16
C LEU A 10 -53.92 -7.46 -18.01
N GLY A 11 -54.40 -7.48 -16.78
CA GLY A 11 -53.72 -6.87 -15.64
C GLY A 11 -52.39 -7.55 -15.30
N ALA A 12 -52.34 -8.91 -15.35
CA ALA A 12 -51.14 -9.68 -15.11
C ALA A 12 -50.08 -9.47 -16.22
N LEU A 13 -50.50 -9.34 -17.47
CA LEU A 13 -49.61 -9.08 -18.60
C LEU A 13 -49.02 -7.65 -18.53
N CYS A 14 -49.82 -6.64 -18.13
CA CYS A 14 -49.32 -5.29 -17.91
C CYS A 14 -48.31 -5.22 -16.75
N LEU A 15 -48.53 -5.94 -15.65
CA LEU A 15 -47.58 -6.00 -14.52
C LEU A 15 -46.27 -6.70 -14.90
N LEU A 16 -46.30 -7.74 -15.73
CA LEU A 16 -45.10 -8.42 -16.23
C LEU A 16 -44.32 -7.54 -17.22
N LEU A 17 -45.00 -6.73 -18.02
CA LEU A 17 -44.36 -5.77 -18.95
C LEU A 17 -43.78 -4.58 -18.19
N TYR A 18 -44.42 -4.10 -17.10
CA TYR A 18 -43.89 -3.04 -16.27
C TYR A 18 -42.65 -3.45 -15.47
N SER A 19 -42.59 -4.70 -14.98
CA SER A 19 -41.40 -5.22 -14.30
C SER A 19 -40.20 -5.41 -15.26
N SER A 20 -40.45 -5.75 -16.53
CA SER A 20 -39.38 -5.84 -17.54
C SER A 20 -38.82 -4.48 -17.96
N PHE A 21 -39.62 -3.41 -17.89
CA PHE A 21 -39.14 -2.06 -18.21
C PHE A 21 -38.32 -1.41 -17.11
N ALA A 22 -38.56 -1.78 -15.83
CA ALA A 22 -37.83 -1.22 -14.69
C ALA A 22 -36.37 -1.71 -14.61
N PHE A 23 -36.05 -2.89 -15.20
CA PHE A 23 -34.69 -3.40 -15.24
C PHE A 23 -33.83 -2.88 -16.40
N ALA A 24 -34.42 -2.21 -17.40
CA ALA A 24 -33.68 -1.68 -18.55
C ALA A 24 -33.02 -0.31 -18.30
N GLN A 25 -33.21 0.32 -17.14
CA GLN A 25 -32.74 1.69 -16.88
C GLN A 25 -31.47 1.79 -16.03
N ALA A 26 -30.80 0.68 -15.70
CA ALA A 26 -29.59 0.69 -14.87
C ALA A 26 -28.27 0.63 -15.66
N ARG A 27 -28.27 1.02 -16.93
CA ARG A 27 -27.00 1.25 -17.61
C ARG A 27 -26.55 2.68 -17.28
N PRO A 28 -25.40 2.87 -16.61
CA PRO A 28 -24.89 4.23 -16.39
C PRO A 28 -24.76 4.91 -17.76
N GLU A 29 -25.39 6.06 -17.90
CA GLU A 29 -25.53 6.82 -19.15
C GLU A 29 -24.18 7.31 -19.70
N LYS A 30 -23.13 7.20 -18.90
CA LYS A 30 -21.76 7.57 -19.27
C LYS A 30 -20.75 6.71 -18.49
N ALA A 31 -19.83 6.06 -19.19
CA ALA A 31 -18.72 5.36 -18.52
C ALA A 31 -17.90 6.37 -17.71
N THR A 32 -17.57 6.02 -16.47
CA THR A 32 -16.68 6.84 -15.64
C THR A 32 -15.31 6.94 -16.30
N ASP A 33 -14.81 8.14 -16.44
CA ASP A 33 -13.47 8.39 -16.98
C ASP A 33 -12.42 8.18 -15.90
N PHE A 34 -11.70 7.05 -15.97
CA PHE A 34 -10.61 6.72 -15.07
C PHE A 34 -9.23 7.14 -15.59
N SER A 35 -9.11 7.88 -16.71
CA SER A 35 -7.82 8.22 -17.33
C SER A 35 -6.84 8.91 -16.36
N ASN A 36 -7.36 9.74 -15.47
CA ASN A 36 -6.61 10.48 -14.46
C ASN A 36 -6.68 9.85 -13.06
N PHE A 37 -7.19 8.63 -12.93
CA PHE A 37 -7.24 7.98 -11.62
C PHE A 37 -5.84 7.72 -11.07
N ARG A 38 -5.65 8.09 -9.81
CA ARG A 38 -4.47 7.76 -9.00
C ARG A 38 -4.95 7.32 -7.63
N PRO A 39 -4.21 6.46 -6.93
CA PRO A 39 -4.50 6.14 -5.54
C PRO A 39 -4.67 7.41 -4.70
N ARG A 40 -5.56 7.38 -3.73
CA ARG A 40 -5.95 8.50 -2.87
C ARG A 40 -6.84 9.58 -3.55
N LEU A 41 -7.09 9.47 -4.85
CA LEU A 41 -8.09 10.33 -5.51
C LEU A 41 -9.47 9.70 -5.41
N GLU A 42 -10.44 10.52 -5.08
CA GLU A 42 -11.85 10.13 -5.06
C GLU A 42 -12.47 10.32 -6.45
N ILE A 43 -13.30 9.38 -6.87
CA ILE A 43 -14.14 9.51 -8.07
C ILE A 43 -15.56 9.78 -7.60
N PRO A 44 -16.11 10.98 -7.84
CA PRO A 44 -17.45 11.32 -7.40
C PRO A 44 -18.52 10.42 -8.06
N GLY A 45 -19.50 10.03 -7.25
CA GLY A 45 -20.64 9.23 -7.74
C GLY A 45 -20.39 7.73 -7.82
N GLU A 46 -19.18 7.27 -7.60
CA GLU A 46 -18.83 5.85 -7.60
C GLU A 46 -18.86 5.26 -6.19
N SER A 47 -19.19 3.97 -6.11
CA SER A 47 -19.27 3.23 -4.84
C SER A 47 -18.16 2.21 -4.69
N PHE A 48 -17.59 2.16 -3.49
CA PHE A 48 -16.72 1.07 -3.06
C PHE A 48 -17.57 -0.13 -2.66
N VAL A 49 -17.21 -1.32 -3.13
CA VAL A 49 -17.96 -2.56 -2.92
C VAL A 49 -17.24 -3.57 -2.03
N GLY A 50 -15.96 -3.31 -1.74
CA GLY A 50 -15.15 -4.14 -0.88
C GLY A 50 -14.56 -5.38 -1.59
N ARG A 51 -13.64 -6.01 -0.88
CA ARG A 51 -12.84 -7.14 -1.36
C ARG A 51 -13.70 -8.36 -1.75
N GLU A 52 -14.75 -8.63 -1.00
CA GLU A 52 -15.62 -9.80 -1.17
C GLU A 52 -16.32 -9.77 -2.53
N ALA A 53 -16.76 -8.60 -2.97
CA ALA A 53 -17.36 -8.43 -4.29
C ALA A 53 -16.34 -8.76 -5.41
N CYS A 54 -15.10 -8.32 -5.26
CA CYS A 54 -14.03 -8.62 -6.21
C CYS A 54 -13.68 -10.13 -6.19
N ALA A 55 -13.63 -10.74 -5.01
CA ALA A 55 -13.26 -12.14 -4.80
C ALA A 55 -14.23 -13.11 -5.48
N SER A 56 -15.49 -12.73 -5.65
CA SER A 56 -16.51 -13.57 -6.31
C SER A 56 -16.13 -13.97 -7.75
N CYS A 57 -15.37 -13.09 -8.45
CA CYS A 57 -14.89 -13.37 -9.81
C CYS A 57 -13.35 -13.45 -9.87
N HIS A 58 -12.62 -12.64 -9.11
CA HIS A 58 -11.16 -12.56 -9.11
C HIS A 58 -10.53 -13.29 -7.90
N THR A 59 -11.03 -14.49 -7.56
CA THR A 59 -10.70 -15.24 -6.34
C THR A 59 -9.19 -15.34 -6.08
N GLN A 60 -8.40 -15.76 -7.08
CA GLN A 60 -6.96 -15.94 -6.91
C GLN A 60 -6.25 -14.63 -6.60
N LYS A 61 -6.53 -13.55 -7.35
CA LYS A 61 -5.89 -12.25 -7.16
C LYS A 61 -6.33 -11.60 -5.85
N SER A 62 -7.61 -11.69 -5.51
CA SER A 62 -8.13 -11.16 -4.25
C SER A 62 -7.49 -11.88 -3.05
N ASN A 63 -7.35 -13.20 -3.12
CA ASN A 63 -6.74 -13.96 -2.04
C ASN A 63 -5.24 -13.64 -1.88
N SER A 64 -4.47 -13.64 -2.97
CA SER A 64 -3.03 -13.34 -2.88
C SER A 64 -2.75 -11.90 -2.43
N GLN A 65 -3.51 -10.91 -2.92
CA GLN A 65 -3.34 -9.50 -2.55
C GLN A 65 -3.66 -9.25 -1.08
N PHE A 66 -4.69 -9.89 -0.55
CA PHE A 66 -5.05 -9.75 0.86
C PHE A 66 -3.92 -10.15 1.81
N HIS A 67 -3.11 -11.14 1.47
CA HIS A 67 -2.00 -11.59 2.30
C HIS A 67 -0.70 -10.78 2.10
N THR A 68 -0.74 -9.71 1.29
CA THR A 68 0.43 -8.82 1.12
C THR A 68 0.60 -7.87 2.31
N ALA A 69 1.80 -7.32 2.43
CA ALA A 69 2.06 -6.23 3.37
C ALA A 69 1.15 -5.02 3.16
N MET A 70 0.72 -4.75 1.92
CA MET A 70 -0.23 -3.68 1.61
C MET A 70 -1.65 -4.03 2.09
N GLY A 71 -2.10 -5.27 1.93
CA GLY A 71 -3.40 -5.73 2.44
C GLY A 71 -3.53 -5.59 3.96
N HIS A 72 -2.43 -5.69 4.67
CA HIS A 72 -2.33 -5.54 6.13
C HIS A 72 -1.70 -4.21 6.57
N ALA A 73 -1.70 -3.18 5.72
CA ALA A 73 -1.10 -1.88 6.07
C ALA A 73 -1.81 -1.16 7.22
N LEU A 74 -3.06 -1.50 7.45
CA LEU A 74 -3.91 -1.02 8.55
C LEU A 74 -4.87 -2.13 8.97
N SER A 75 -5.08 -2.29 10.26
CA SER A 75 -6.16 -3.10 10.84
C SER A 75 -6.91 -2.33 11.92
N ILE A 76 -8.15 -2.69 12.21
CA ILE A 76 -8.78 -2.31 13.47
C ILE A 76 -8.10 -3.08 14.61
N ALA A 77 -8.04 -2.49 15.79
CA ALA A 77 -7.27 -3.04 16.91
C ALA A 77 -7.65 -4.50 17.26
N SER A 78 -8.93 -4.82 17.23
CA SER A 78 -9.44 -6.18 17.51
C SER A 78 -9.00 -7.24 16.49
N GLU A 79 -8.57 -6.83 15.30
CA GLU A 79 -8.09 -7.72 14.22
C GLU A 79 -6.55 -7.80 14.14
N SER A 80 -5.84 -7.03 14.96
CA SER A 80 -4.38 -7.05 14.98
C SER A 80 -3.83 -8.34 15.57
N ASP A 81 -3.06 -9.09 14.78
CA ASP A 81 -2.38 -10.31 15.24
C ASP A 81 -1.37 -10.01 16.36
N VAL A 82 -0.67 -8.87 16.29
CA VAL A 82 0.27 -8.45 17.34
C VAL A 82 -0.46 -8.26 18.66
N LEU A 83 -1.54 -7.49 18.66
CA LEU A 83 -2.29 -7.21 19.88
C LEU A 83 -2.92 -8.48 20.48
N ARG A 84 -3.34 -9.43 19.64
CA ARG A 84 -3.85 -10.72 20.09
C ARG A 84 -2.78 -11.63 20.67
N SER A 85 -1.59 -11.65 20.05
CA SER A 85 -0.48 -12.51 20.49
C SER A 85 0.31 -11.94 21.67
N HIS A 86 0.20 -10.63 21.91
CA HIS A 86 0.90 -9.91 22.98
C HIS A 86 -0.11 -9.20 23.88
N PRO A 87 -0.81 -9.93 24.75
CA PRO A 87 -1.85 -9.36 25.61
C PRO A 87 -1.32 -8.30 26.58
N ARG A 88 0.00 -8.25 26.78
CA ARG A 88 0.66 -7.22 27.56
C ARG A 88 2.05 -6.93 27.02
N MET A 89 2.29 -5.67 26.65
CA MET A 89 3.61 -5.14 26.28
C MET A 89 3.93 -3.94 27.15
N THR A 90 5.19 -3.78 27.54
CA THR A 90 5.63 -2.67 28.40
C THR A 90 6.89 -2.02 27.86
N PHE A 91 7.01 -0.72 28.05
CA PHE A 91 8.22 0.05 27.77
C PHE A 91 8.40 1.13 28.84
N ARG A 92 9.64 1.40 29.23
CA ARG A 92 9.92 2.42 30.24
C ARG A 92 11.09 3.31 29.82
N VAL A 93 10.91 4.61 29.97
CA VAL A 93 11.94 5.58 29.70
C VAL A 93 11.77 6.82 30.57
N GLY A 94 12.86 7.21 31.28
CA GLY A 94 12.82 8.32 32.23
C GLY A 94 11.76 8.10 33.31
N ALA A 95 10.88 9.07 33.48
CA ALA A 95 9.78 9.00 34.45
C ALA A 95 8.55 8.24 33.92
N TYR A 96 8.49 7.93 32.62
CA TYR A 96 7.30 7.39 32.00
C TYR A 96 7.35 5.88 31.83
N SER A 97 6.20 5.26 32.10
CA SER A 97 5.96 3.85 31.82
C SER A 97 4.80 3.71 30.84
N TYR A 98 5.05 2.97 29.77
CA TYR A 98 4.09 2.65 28.72
C TYR A 98 3.62 1.22 28.85
N GLU A 99 2.35 1.01 28.61
CA GLU A 99 1.77 -0.33 28.64
C GLU A 99 0.70 -0.45 27.56
N ILE A 100 0.78 -1.49 26.77
CA ILE A 100 -0.31 -1.91 25.89
C ILE A 100 -0.90 -3.16 26.52
N VAL A 101 -2.17 -3.10 26.89
CA VAL A 101 -2.86 -4.21 27.57
C VAL A 101 -4.09 -4.58 26.78
N GLY A 102 -4.20 -5.86 26.44
CA GLY A 102 -5.38 -6.44 25.81
C GLY A 102 -6.16 -7.31 26.78
N ASP A 103 -7.47 -7.25 26.67
CA ASP A 103 -8.40 -8.25 27.16
C ASP A 103 -9.14 -8.89 25.96
N ASP A 104 -10.07 -9.80 26.22
CA ASP A 104 -10.81 -10.52 25.16
C ASP A 104 -11.59 -9.61 24.21
N ARG A 105 -11.73 -8.31 24.49
CA ARG A 105 -12.59 -7.37 23.75
C ARG A 105 -11.90 -6.10 23.33
N THR A 106 -10.93 -5.61 24.11
CA THR A 106 -10.32 -4.30 23.90
C THR A 106 -8.83 -4.33 24.15
N ASN A 107 -8.11 -3.49 23.42
CA ASN A 107 -6.70 -3.21 23.68
C ASN A 107 -6.60 -1.74 24.09
N SER A 108 -5.88 -1.48 25.18
CA SER A 108 -5.69 -0.14 25.73
C SER A 108 -4.22 0.29 25.63
N TYR A 109 -4.00 1.51 25.20
CA TYR A 109 -2.73 2.20 25.30
C TYR A 109 -2.69 3.00 26.59
N ARG A 110 -1.70 2.76 27.44
CA ARG A 110 -1.55 3.41 28.74
C ARG A 110 -0.17 4.04 28.85
N VAL A 111 -0.12 5.23 29.41
CA VAL A 111 1.11 5.89 29.83
C VAL A 111 0.93 6.55 31.19
N THR A 112 1.94 6.42 32.05
CA THR A 112 1.91 7.01 33.40
C THR A 112 3.29 7.60 33.73
N ASP A 113 3.28 8.69 34.51
CA ASP A 113 4.46 9.29 35.13
C ASP A 113 4.62 8.86 36.60
N GLY A 114 3.75 7.96 37.08
CA GLY A 114 3.70 7.48 38.45
C GLY A 114 2.69 8.22 39.34
N ASN A 115 2.23 9.42 38.94
CA ASN A 115 1.21 10.19 39.65
C ASN A 115 -0.11 10.16 38.89
N GLU A 116 -0.05 10.36 37.58
CA GLU A 116 -1.21 10.38 36.70
C GLU A 116 -1.06 9.33 35.59
N THR A 117 -2.18 8.96 34.97
CA THR A 117 -2.22 7.96 33.91
C THR A 117 -3.21 8.39 32.84
N ILE A 118 -2.74 8.39 31.58
CA ILE A 118 -3.60 8.43 30.41
C ILE A 118 -3.83 6.99 29.94
N SER A 119 -5.08 6.60 29.73
CA SER A 119 -5.43 5.24 29.30
C SER A 119 -6.58 5.31 28.32
N GLU A 120 -6.30 4.94 27.04
CA GLU A 120 -7.26 5.05 25.93
C GLU A 120 -7.37 3.73 25.17
N PRO A 121 -8.58 3.37 24.68
CA PRO A 121 -8.74 2.23 23.80
C PRO A 121 -8.02 2.46 22.48
N ILE A 122 -7.22 1.48 22.05
CA ILE A 122 -6.62 1.48 20.71
C ILE A 122 -7.73 1.25 19.68
N LEU A 123 -7.81 2.09 18.67
CA LEU A 123 -8.76 1.99 17.58
C LEU A 123 -8.15 1.29 16.36
N TYR A 124 -6.94 1.69 15.97
CA TYR A 124 -6.28 1.24 14.77
C TYR A 124 -4.83 0.86 15.03
N ALA A 125 -4.36 -0.13 14.28
CA ALA A 125 -2.98 -0.57 14.25
C ALA A 125 -2.44 -0.40 12.82
N PHE A 126 -1.46 0.48 12.65
CA PHE A 126 -0.81 0.80 11.38
C PHE A 126 0.43 -0.05 11.18
N GLY A 127 0.52 -0.70 10.02
CA GLY A 127 1.61 -1.60 9.67
C GLY A 127 1.26 -3.06 9.91
N ASN A 128 1.82 -3.92 9.06
CA ASN A 128 1.58 -5.36 9.06
C ASN A 128 2.48 -6.13 10.04
N ALA A 129 3.14 -5.44 10.96
CA ALA A 129 4.11 -6.00 11.92
C ALA A 129 5.32 -6.73 11.29
N HIS A 130 5.57 -6.61 10.00
CA HIS A 130 6.81 -7.14 9.42
C HIS A 130 8.06 -6.38 9.91
N VAL A 131 7.91 -5.10 10.17
CA VAL A 131 8.93 -4.22 10.75
C VAL A 131 8.42 -3.71 12.09
N ALA A 132 7.30 -3.01 12.07
CA ALA A 132 6.71 -2.37 13.24
C ALA A 132 5.18 -2.31 13.11
N GLN A 133 4.52 -2.04 14.22
CA GLN A 133 3.11 -1.69 14.27
C GLN A 133 2.92 -0.51 15.22
N THR A 134 2.33 0.57 14.70
CA THR A 134 2.04 1.82 15.43
C THR A 134 0.57 1.90 15.74
N TYR A 135 0.21 2.44 16.88
CA TYR A 135 -1.16 2.44 17.38
C TYR A 135 -1.77 3.83 17.36
N VAL A 136 -3.03 3.89 16.92
CA VAL A 136 -3.82 5.11 16.91
C VAL A 136 -5.05 4.93 17.79
N TYR A 137 -5.29 5.93 18.62
CA TYR A 137 -6.40 5.97 19.57
C TYR A 137 -7.02 7.38 19.57
N ARG A 138 -8.09 7.55 20.34
CA ARG A 138 -8.76 8.84 20.51
C ARG A 138 -8.57 9.35 21.94
N HIS A 139 -7.97 10.54 22.05
CA HIS A 139 -7.79 11.23 23.31
C HIS A 139 -8.44 12.61 23.20
N ASN A 140 -9.26 13.00 24.18
CA ASN A 140 -9.99 14.28 24.19
C ASN A 140 -10.72 14.59 22.86
N GLY A 141 -11.30 13.56 22.23
CA GLY A 141 -12.02 13.69 20.95
C GLY A 141 -11.15 13.77 19.70
N ARG A 142 -9.81 13.81 19.85
CA ARG A 142 -8.82 13.92 18.77
C ARG A 142 -8.12 12.59 18.51
N LEU A 143 -7.59 12.39 17.30
CA LEU A 143 -6.80 11.21 16.97
C LEU A 143 -5.35 11.41 17.37
N TYR A 144 -4.81 10.47 18.12
CA TYR A 144 -3.42 10.45 18.58
C TYR A 144 -2.69 9.24 18.00
N GLU A 145 -1.47 9.46 17.52
CA GLU A 145 -0.50 8.41 17.27
C GLU A 145 0.29 8.17 18.56
N GLY A 146 0.32 6.91 18.99
CA GLY A 146 1.05 6.51 20.20
C GLY A 146 2.55 6.75 20.07
N ARG A 147 3.18 7.22 21.14
CA ARG A 147 4.62 7.53 21.17
C ARG A 147 5.49 6.29 21.12
N VAL A 148 4.94 5.12 21.41
CA VAL A 148 5.63 3.83 21.31
C VAL A 148 4.93 2.92 20.30
N SER A 149 5.74 2.18 19.54
CA SER A 149 5.32 1.19 18.56
C SER A 149 5.90 -0.18 18.93
N TYR A 150 5.23 -1.22 18.48
CA TYR A 150 5.78 -2.57 18.51
C TYR A 150 6.76 -2.76 17.36
N TYR A 151 7.90 -3.41 17.66
CA TYR A 151 8.91 -3.78 16.67
C TYR A 151 9.19 -5.27 16.72
N THR A 152 9.02 -5.94 15.60
CA THR A 152 9.19 -7.40 15.48
C THR A 152 10.62 -7.84 15.77
N ALA A 153 11.62 -7.03 15.40
CA ALA A 153 13.02 -7.39 15.59
C ALA A 153 13.45 -7.50 17.06
N ILE A 154 12.76 -6.80 17.97
CA ILE A 154 13.00 -6.83 19.42
C ILE A 154 11.86 -7.50 20.19
N ASP A 155 10.82 -7.94 19.48
CA ASP A 155 9.60 -8.51 20.04
C ASP A 155 9.03 -7.68 21.20
N GLY A 156 8.97 -6.35 21.00
CA GLY A 156 8.63 -5.42 22.07
C GLY A 156 8.39 -3.99 21.60
N LEU A 157 8.18 -3.11 22.57
CA LEU A 157 7.93 -1.70 22.33
C LEU A 157 9.22 -0.89 22.31
N ASP A 158 9.27 0.12 21.44
CA ASP A 158 10.26 1.21 21.43
C ASP A 158 9.60 2.46 20.84
N TRP A 159 10.33 3.57 20.79
CA TRP A 159 9.86 4.83 20.23
C TRP A 159 9.27 4.67 18.83
N THR A 160 8.14 5.33 18.58
CA THR A 160 7.58 5.42 17.24
C THR A 160 8.55 6.17 16.31
N ILE A 161 8.77 5.63 15.11
CA ILE A 161 9.67 6.23 14.12
C ILE A 161 9.18 7.64 13.75
N GLY A 162 10.07 8.61 13.89
CA GLY A 162 9.77 10.01 13.60
C GLY A 162 9.51 10.85 14.83
N ASP A 163 9.29 10.23 15.98
CA ASP A 163 9.23 10.95 17.25
C ASP A 163 10.62 11.32 17.78
N ALA A 164 10.65 12.35 18.62
CA ALA A 164 11.88 12.73 19.30
C ALA A 164 12.33 11.62 20.27
N LEU A 165 13.61 11.27 20.18
CA LEU A 165 14.23 10.24 21.06
C LEU A 165 14.56 10.76 22.47
N SER A 166 14.08 11.95 22.82
CA SER A 166 14.23 12.54 24.17
C SER A 166 12.99 12.27 25.01
N PRO A 167 13.15 12.12 26.35
CA PRO A 167 12.01 12.02 27.24
C PRO A 167 11.04 13.19 27.04
N PRO A 168 9.73 12.95 26.94
CA PRO A 168 8.74 14.01 26.75
C PRO A 168 8.66 14.90 28.01
N PRO A 169 8.35 16.19 27.87
CA PRO A 169 8.31 17.14 28.99
C PRO A 169 7.02 17.04 29.83
N SER A 170 5.98 16.37 29.30
CA SER A 170 4.68 16.24 29.97
C SER A 170 4.07 14.86 29.69
N LEU A 171 3.10 14.45 30.55
CA LEU A 171 2.36 13.20 30.37
C LEU A 171 1.55 13.22 29.06
N GLU A 172 0.99 14.36 28.68
CA GLU A 172 0.27 14.52 27.41
C GLU A 172 1.17 14.27 26.20
N GLU A 173 2.38 14.82 26.20
CA GLU A 173 3.37 14.53 25.14
C GLU A 173 3.93 13.10 25.21
N ALA A 174 3.97 12.53 26.41
CA ALA A 174 4.31 11.12 26.59
C ALA A 174 3.25 10.20 26.00
N ALA A 175 1.98 10.58 26.04
CA ALA A 175 0.91 9.78 25.43
C ALA A 175 1.12 9.63 23.93
N GLY A 176 1.60 10.69 23.24
CA GLY A 176 1.86 10.65 21.82
C GLY A 176 1.59 12.01 21.20
N ARG A 177 1.33 12.03 19.90
CA ARG A 177 1.09 13.27 19.17
C ARG A 177 -0.28 13.30 18.53
N ASP A 178 -0.90 14.45 18.55
CA ASP A 178 -2.14 14.71 17.85
C ASP A 178 -1.91 14.69 16.33
N ILE A 179 -2.55 13.75 15.66
CA ILE A 179 -2.49 13.63 14.20
C ILE A 179 -3.78 14.08 13.51
N SER A 180 -4.72 14.72 14.25
CA SER A 180 -6.01 15.10 13.71
C SER A 180 -5.89 16.03 12.48
N GLY A 181 -6.90 16.01 11.63
CA GLY A 181 -6.94 16.83 10.42
C GLY A 181 -6.17 16.23 9.24
N ASP A 182 -5.31 17.03 8.62
CA ASP A 182 -4.63 16.64 7.38
C ASP A 182 -3.67 15.48 7.56
N GLU A 183 -3.04 15.36 8.72
CA GLU A 183 -2.11 14.28 8.98
C GLU A 183 -2.85 12.93 9.08
N ALA A 184 -3.92 12.84 9.86
CA ALA A 184 -4.75 11.64 9.89
C ALA A 184 -5.29 11.29 8.50
N ARG A 185 -5.79 12.30 7.76
CA ARG A 185 -6.22 12.08 6.38
C ARG A 185 -5.10 11.46 5.52
N ASN A 186 -3.87 11.95 5.64
CA ASN A 186 -2.71 11.42 4.91
C ASN A 186 -2.38 9.98 5.33
N CYS A 187 -2.36 9.68 6.63
CA CYS A 187 -2.11 8.33 7.12
C CYS A 187 -3.14 7.33 6.58
N PHE A 188 -4.42 7.63 6.80
CA PHE A 188 -5.51 6.72 6.41
C PHE A 188 -5.68 6.59 4.90
N SER A 189 -5.35 7.64 4.11
CA SER A 189 -5.44 7.56 2.65
C SER A 189 -4.40 6.66 1.99
N CYS A 190 -3.26 6.41 2.67
CA CYS A 190 -2.21 5.52 2.19
C CYS A 190 -2.31 4.11 2.77
N HIS A 191 -2.86 3.97 3.98
CA HIS A 191 -2.90 2.72 4.71
C HIS A 191 -4.27 2.04 4.71
N GLY A 192 -5.32 2.74 4.31
CA GLY A 192 -6.69 2.23 4.20
C GLY A 192 -7.32 2.53 2.85
N THR A 193 -8.44 1.89 2.58
CA THR A 193 -9.24 2.08 1.37
C THR A 193 -10.50 2.87 1.73
N ALA A 194 -10.98 3.75 0.85
CA ALA A 194 -12.21 4.54 0.99
C ALA A 194 -12.28 5.49 2.21
N ALA A 195 -11.18 5.67 2.95
CA ALA A 195 -11.16 6.48 4.17
C ALA A 195 -11.31 7.99 3.95
N VAL A 196 -11.16 8.47 2.72
CA VAL A 196 -11.22 9.90 2.39
C VAL A 196 -12.31 10.14 1.36
N ALA A 197 -13.18 11.12 1.63
CA ALA A 197 -14.18 11.60 0.70
C ALA A 197 -14.36 13.12 0.85
N ASN A 198 -14.57 13.81 -0.27
CA ASN A 198 -14.67 15.27 -0.30
C ASN A 198 -13.50 15.96 0.43
N THR A 199 -12.27 15.46 0.22
CA THR A 199 -11.04 15.92 0.88
C THR A 199 -11.02 15.81 2.40
N LYS A 200 -11.99 15.12 3.01
CA LYS A 200 -12.11 14.92 4.46
C LYS A 200 -11.94 13.45 4.83
N LEU A 201 -11.37 13.22 6.00
CA LEU A 201 -11.30 11.88 6.60
C LEU A 201 -12.73 11.47 7.04
N GLN A 202 -13.16 10.29 6.59
CA GLN A 202 -14.45 9.66 6.88
C GLN A 202 -14.21 8.22 7.31
N LEU A 203 -13.97 8.04 8.61
CA LEU A 203 -13.60 6.73 9.18
C LEU A 203 -14.76 5.71 9.12
N GLU A 204 -16.00 6.17 9.00
CA GLU A 204 -17.17 5.32 8.78
C GLU A 204 -17.19 4.61 7.42
N ARG A 205 -16.41 5.11 6.47
CA ARG A 205 -16.23 4.50 5.14
C ARG A 205 -14.97 3.64 5.03
N LEU A 206 -14.13 3.68 6.05
CA LEU A 206 -12.83 3.01 6.04
C LEU A 206 -12.97 1.50 5.82
N ILE A 207 -12.31 1.00 4.80
CA ILE A 207 -11.99 -0.41 4.63
C ILE A 207 -10.51 -0.57 5.03
N PRO A 208 -10.21 -1.31 6.10
CA PRO A 208 -8.84 -1.48 6.57
C PRO A 208 -7.91 -2.11 5.53
N GLY A 209 -6.68 -1.62 5.47
CA GLY A 209 -5.67 -2.07 4.51
C GLY A 209 -5.83 -1.47 3.11
N VAL A 210 -4.81 -1.65 2.28
CA VAL A 210 -4.82 -1.30 0.86
C VAL A 210 -5.44 -2.45 0.10
N THR A 211 -6.70 -2.28 -0.33
CA THR A 211 -7.45 -3.30 -1.06
C THR A 211 -7.44 -3.08 -2.57
N CYS A 212 -8.16 -3.92 -3.32
CA CYS A 212 -8.26 -3.84 -4.78
C CYS A 212 -8.62 -2.43 -5.26
N GLU A 213 -9.60 -1.81 -4.62
CA GLU A 213 -10.18 -0.53 -5.02
C GLU A 213 -9.27 0.68 -4.74
N THR A 214 -8.23 0.54 -3.90
CA THR A 214 -7.21 1.58 -3.76
C THR A 214 -6.42 1.77 -5.04
N CYS A 215 -6.18 0.69 -5.78
CA CYS A 215 -5.39 0.69 -7.02
C CYS A 215 -6.25 0.68 -8.29
N HIS A 216 -7.44 0.07 -8.22
CA HIS A 216 -8.31 -0.09 -9.38
C HIS A 216 -9.47 0.91 -9.43
N GLY A 217 -9.62 1.72 -8.37
CA GLY A 217 -10.78 2.61 -8.21
C GLY A 217 -12.01 1.88 -7.71
N PRO A 218 -13.09 2.65 -7.38
CA PRO A 218 -14.35 2.10 -6.90
C PRO A 218 -14.95 1.09 -7.87
N GLY A 219 -15.30 -0.10 -7.39
CA GLY A 219 -15.71 -1.23 -8.22
C GLY A 219 -17.21 -1.36 -8.45
N GLY A 220 -18.04 -0.46 -7.92
CA GLY A 220 -19.51 -0.60 -7.96
C GLY A 220 -20.08 -0.74 -9.35
N SER A 221 -19.75 0.19 -10.24
CA SER A 221 -20.22 0.16 -11.63
C SER A 221 -19.66 -1.03 -12.40
N HIS A 222 -18.38 -1.37 -12.19
CA HIS A 222 -17.77 -2.57 -12.79
C HIS A 222 -18.49 -3.84 -12.37
N ALA A 223 -18.66 -4.06 -11.07
CA ALA A 223 -19.33 -5.25 -10.56
C ALA A 223 -20.77 -5.39 -11.10
N ALA A 224 -21.50 -4.27 -11.19
CA ALA A 224 -22.85 -4.27 -11.74
C ALA A 224 -22.87 -4.65 -13.22
N VAL A 225 -21.98 -4.08 -14.03
CA VAL A 225 -21.93 -4.35 -15.49
C VAL A 225 -21.53 -5.80 -15.76
N MET A 226 -20.57 -6.36 -15.01
CA MET A 226 -20.09 -7.73 -15.21
C MET A 226 -21.15 -8.81 -14.97
N LEU A 227 -22.19 -8.49 -14.20
CA LEU A 227 -23.34 -9.41 -14.02
C LEU A 227 -24.17 -9.57 -15.30
N PHE A 228 -24.19 -8.53 -16.18
CA PHE A 228 -25.02 -8.53 -17.38
C PHE A 228 -24.22 -8.64 -18.69
N ALA A 229 -22.95 -8.23 -18.67
CA ALA A 229 -22.06 -8.25 -19.84
C ALA A 229 -20.66 -8.76 -19.44
N PRO A 230 -20.51 -10.06 -19.15
CA PRO A 230 -19.22 -10.64 -18.78
C PRO A 230 -18.18 -10.44 -19.90
N GLY A 231 -16.98 -9.99 -19.54
CA GLY A 231 -15.86 -9.80 -20.47
C GLY A 231 -15.59 -8.34 -20.88
N GLU A 232 -16.46 -7.41 -20.54
CA GLU A 232 -16.16 -5.98 -20.67
C GLU A 232 -15.35 -5.49 -19.47
N SER A 233 -14.10 -5.01 -19.70
CA SER A 233 -13.27 -4.40 -18.66
C SER A 233 -13.61 -2.94 -18.36
N ALA A 234 -14.82 -2.52 -18.74
CA ALA A 234 -15.30 -1.17 -18.53
C ALA A 234 -15.53 -0.85 -17.04
N TYR A 235 -15.52 0.42 -16.72
CA TYR A 235 -15.85 0.96 -15.38
C TYR A 235 -14.89 0.55 -14.27
N ILE A 236 -13.66 0.22 -14.60
CA ILE A 236 -12.58 -0.05 -13.62
C ILE A 236 -11.25 0.42 -14.19
N PHE A 237 -10.39 0.95 -13.34
CA PHE A 237 -9.07 1.40 -13.77
C PHE A 237 -8.09 0.22 -13.90
N ASN A 238 -7.29 0.23 -14.97
CA ASN A 238 -6.21 -0.73 -15.17
C ASN A 238 -4.85 -0.03 -15.12
N PRO A 239 -4.08 -0.16 -14.02
CA PRO A 239 -2.77 0.49 -13.89
C PRO A 239 -1.75 0.14 -14.99
N LYS A 240 -1.93 -0.98 -15.69
CA LYS A 240 -1.06 -1.38 -16.82
C LYS A 240 -1.14 -0.44 -18.03
N THR A 241 -2.14 0.45 -18.07
CA THR A 241 -2.28 1.46 -19.13
C THR A 241 -1.37 2.67 -18.91
N LEU A 242 -0.76 2.80 -17.73
CA LEU A 242 0.15 3.89 -17.42
C LEU A 242 1.54 3.66 -18.01
N HIS A 243 2.19 4.74 -18.41
CA HIS A 243 3.62 4.74 -18.69
C HIS A 243 4.43 4.38 -17.44
N ALA A 244 5.64 3.86 -17.62
CA ALA A 244 6.51 3.40 -16.55
C ALA A 244 6.76 4.47 -15.49
N GLU A 245 7.02 5.70 -15.91
CA GLU A 245 7.26 6.83 -15.02
C GLU A 245 6.00 7.21 -14.24
N SER A 246 4.87 7.39 -14.92
CA SER A 246 3.59 7.68 -14.25
C SER A 246 3.16 6.56 -13.29
N LEU A 247 3.39 5.31 -13.68
CA LEU A 247 3.13 4.17 -12.79
C LEU A 247 4.00 4.24 -11.54
N SER A 248 5.28 4.57 -11.67
CA SER A 248 6.22 4.57 -10.56
C SER A 248 6.09 5.82 -9.68
N GLN A 249 6.09 7.03 -10.27
CA GLN A 249 6.17 8.29 -9.54
C GLN A 249 4.81 8.81 -9.08
N GLU A 250 3.78 8.70 -9.92
CA GLU A 250 2.47 9.25 -9.59
C GLU A 250 1.57 8.19 -8.94
N PHE A 251 1.54 6.98 -9.49
CA PHE A 251 0.62 5.94 -9.04
C PHE A 251 1.13 5.24 -7.77
N CYS A 252 2.26 4.56 -7.84
CA CYS A 252 2.88 3.97 -6.63
C CYS A 252 3.37 5.06 -5.68
N GLY A 253 3.94 6.14 -6.23
CA GLY A 253 4.47 7.30 -5.51
C GLY A 253 3.42 8.07 -4.71
N ALA A 254 2.13 7.97 -5.05
CA ALA A 254 1.05 8.56 -4.27
C ALA A 254 1.09 8.15 -2.78
N CYS A 255 1.49 6.90 -2.51
CA CYS A 255 1.64 6.36 -1.15
C CYS A 255 3.12 6.14 -0.79
N HIS A 256 3.94 5.67 -1.73
CA HIS A 256 5.37 5.35 -1.52
C HIS A 256 6.32 6.54 -1.78
N ARG A 257 5.78 7.73 -2.00
CA ARG A 257 6.46 9.01 -2.16
C ARG A 257 7.35 9.09 -3.41
N GLY A 258 6.79 9.69 -4.45
CA GLY A 258 7.50 10.05 -5.68
C GLY A 258 8.34 11.32 -5.52
N VAL A 259 9.01 11.71 -6.59
CA VAL A 259 9.93 12.85 -6.65
C VAL A 259 9.26 14.14 -6.17
N ASP A 260 8.08 14.47 -6.66
CA ASP A 260 7.39 15.72 -6.30
C ASP A 260 7.09 15.81 -4.81
N THR A 261 6.68 14.67 -4.20
CA THR A 261 6.43 14.63 -2.75
C THR A 261 7.71 14.86 -1.95
N VAL A 262 8.81 14.21 -2.36
CA VAL A 262 10.10 14.29 -1.63
C VAL A 262 10.74 15.64 -1.82
N ALA A 263 10.63 16.25 -3.00
CA ALA A 263 11.16 17.59 -3.28
C ALA A 263 10.55 18.70 -2.37
N MET A 264 9.35 18.45 -1.85
CA MET A 264 8.68 19.36 -0.90
C MET A 264 9.07 19.10 0.57
N MET A 265 9.86 18.08 0.86
CA MET A 265 10.27 17.73 2.23
C MET A 265 11.56 18.44 2.62
N PRO A 266 11.70 18.87 3.90
CA PRO A 266 12.99 19.33 4.42
C PRO A 266 14.07 18.26 4.19
N ASP A 267 15.24 18.70 3.72
CA ASP A 267 16.41 17.85 3.45
C ASP A 267 16.06 16.59 2.62
N LEU A 268 15.10 16.71 1.70
CA LEU A 268 14.59 15.59 0.90
C LEU A 268 14.18 14.37 1.74
N GLY A 269 13.69 14.61 2.96
CA GLY A 269 13.31 13.58 3.93
C GLY A 269 14.49 12.93 4.66
N GLY A 270 15.72 13.41 4.46
CA GLY A 270 16.92 12.88 5.11
C GLY A 270 17.08 11.36 4.93
N ILE A 271 17.63 10.68 5.95
CA ILE A 271 17.79 9.21 5.91
C ILE A 271 16.45 8.46 5.77
N ASN A 272 15.33 9.08 6.16
CA ASN A 272 14.02 8.47 6.03
C ASN A 272 13.64 8.18 4.56
N ASN A 273 14.27 8.88 3.59
CA ASN A 273 13.94 8.68 2.19
C ASN A 273 14.37 7.31 1.63
N VAL A 274 15.13 6.51 2.39
CA VAL A 274 15.38 5.10 2.06
C VAL A 274 14.08 4.30 1.91
N ARG A 275 13.00 4.73 2.57
CA ARG A 275 11.65 4.15 2.48
C ARG A 275 10.81 4.72 1.34
N PHE A 276 11.35 5.65 0.54
CA PHE A 276 10.65 6.30 -0.56
C PHE A 276 11.12 5.70 -1.89
N GLN A 277 10.72 4.47 -2.12
CA GLN A 277 11.23 3.63 -3.20
C GLN A 277 11.10 4.27 -4.60
N PRO A 278 9.97 4.90 -5.00
CA PRO A 278 9.89 5.60 -6.29
C PRO A 278 10.92 6.71 -6.44
N TYR A 279 11.07 7.58 -5.42
CA TYR A 279 12.08 8.62 -5.39
C TYR A 279 13.50 8.05 -5.51
N ARG A 280 13.80 6.97 -4.76
CA ARG A 280 15.12 6.34 -4.78
C ARG A 280 15.41 5.68 -6.13
N LEU A 281 14.42 5.03 -6.74
CA LEU A 281 14.56 4.42 -8.05
C LEU A 281 14.80 5.47 -9.15
N PHE A 282 14.08 6.60 -9.11
CA PHE A 282 14.28 7.74 -10.00
C PHE A 282 15.74 8.24 -9.97
N ASN A 283 16.36 8.27 -8.80
CA ASN A 283 17.75 8.70 -8.62
C ASN A 283 18.77 7.61 -8.95
N SER A 284 18.37 6.50 -9.57
CA SER A 284 19.27 5.45 -10.03
C SER A 284 20.06 5.89 -11.24
N ARG A 285 21.32 5.47 -11.34
CA ARG A 285 22.22 5.86 -12.44
C ARG A 285 21.72 5.45 -13.83
N GLY A 286 20.96 4.36 -13.91
CA GLY A 286 20.42 3.84 -15.17
C GLY A 286 18.92 4.15 -15.33
N HIS A 287 18.38 5.09 -14.57
CA HIS A 287 16.97 5.46 -14.69
C HIS A 287 16.72 6.09 -16.08
N ASP A 288 15.69 5.57 -16.73
CA ASP A 288 15.15 6.09 -17.99
C ASP A 288 13.60 6.07 -17.84
N PRO A 289 12.94 7.23 -17.88
CA PRO A 289 11.48 7.32 -17.70
C PRO A 289 10.69 6.56 -18.77
N GLU A 290 11.27 6.34 -19.94
CA GLU A 290 10.64 5.58 -21.03
C GLU A 290 10.88 4.06 -20.94
N ASP A 291 11.78 3.61 -20.07
CA ASP A 291 12.11 2.18 -19.95
C ASP A 291 11.22 1.47 -18.93
N ALA A 292 10.17 0.82 -19.38
CA ALA A 292 9.24 0.05 -18.55
C ALA A 292 9.91 -1.09 -17.74
N ARG A 293 11.12 -1.51 -18.08
CA ARG A 293 11.87 -2.54 -17.34
C ARG A 293 12.42 -2.04 -16.01
N LEU A 294 12.38 -0.73 -15.76
CA LEU A 294 12.73 -0.10 -14.48
C LEU A 294 11.52 0.39 -13.70
N ALA A 295 10.30 0.11 -14.15
CA ALA A 295 9.09 0.38 -13.38
C ALA A 295 8.95 -0.55 -12.17
N CYS A 296 8.22 -0.13 -11.16
CA CYS A 296 7.99 -0.93 -9.94
C CYS A 296 7.48 -2.34 -10.26
N THR A 297 6.58 -2.48 -11.23
CA THR A 297 5.97 -3.76 -11.63
C THR A 297 6.90 -4.65 -12.46
N ALA A 298 8.04 -4.16 -12.89
CA ALA A 298 9.06 -5.01 -13.50
C ALA A 298 9.68 -5.98 -12.48
N CYS A 299 9.72 -5.59 -11.21
CA CYS A 299 10.29 -6.39 -10.12
C CYS A 299 9.23 -6.91 -9.15
N HIS A 300 8.13 -6.20 -8.96
CA HIS A 300 7.10 -6.49 -7.97
C HIS A 300 5.74 -6.77 -8.64
N ASP A 301 5.09 -7.88 -8.27
CA ASP A 301 3.65 -8.07 -8.53
C ASP A 301 2.88 -7.49 -7.34
N PRO A 302 2.09 -6.40 -7.52
CA PRO A 302 1.35 -5.77 -6.42
C PRO A 302 0.25 -6.65 -5.81
N HIS A 303 -0.07 -7.78 -6.46
CA HIS A 303 -1.04 -8.76 -5.95
C HIS A 303 -0.37 -9.88 -5.14
N MET A 304 0.95 -9.85 -4.98
CA MET A 304 1.70 -10.89 -4.27
C MET A 304 2.62 -10.27 -3.22
N ASP A 305 2.92 -11.04 -2.19
CA ASP A 305 3.92 -10.60 -1.20
C ASP A 305 5.33 -10.52 -1.82
N LEU A 306 6.21 -9.78 -1.17
CA LEU A 306 7.57 -9.56 -1.63
C LEU A 306 8.35 -10.88 -1.65
N LYS A 307 9.07 -11.12 -2.73
CA LYS A 307 10.08 -12.16 -2.77
C LYS A 307 11.21 -11.81 -1.81
N ARG A 308 11.69 -12.79 -1.06
CA ARG A 308 12.75 -12.60 -0.07
C ARG A 308 14.05 -13.26 -0.53
N GLY A 309 15.17 -12.69 -0.10
CA GLY A 309 16.51 -13.17 -0.42
C GLY A 309 17.22 -12.35 -1.50
N ASP A 310 18.55 -12.28 -1.41
CA ASP A 310 19.38 -11.40 -2.24
C ASP A 310 19.39 -11.81 -3.73
N ALA A 311 19.15 -13.08 -4.03
CA ALA A 311 19.07 -13.60 -5.40
C ALA A 311 17.66 -13.57 -6.01
N ALA A 312 16.64 -13.20 -5.23
CA ALA A 312 15.24 -13.33 -5.65
C ALA A 312 14.88 -12.49 -6.88
N TYR A 313 15.67 -11.45 -7.14
CA TYR A 313 15.46 -10.48 -8.23
C TYR A 313 16.55 -10.53 -9.29
N ASP A 314 17.51 -11.46 -9.22
CA ASP A 314 18.63 -11.53 -10.17
C ASP A 314 18.17 -11.71 -11.62
N ALA A 315 17.11 -12.49 -11.86
CA ALA A 315 16.53 -12.66 -13.18
C ALA A 315 16.07 -11.33 -13.82
N ASN A 316 15.58 -10.38 -13.00
CA ASN A 316 15.19 -9.06 -13.47
C ASN A 316 16.42 -8.24 -13.91
N CYS A 317 17.50 -8.31 -13.15
CA CYS A 317 18.77 -7.63 -13.47
C CYS A 317 19.41 -8.20 -14.74
N THR A 318 19.44 -9.52 -14.86
CA THR A 318 20.10 -10.23 -15.98
C THR A 318 19.32 -10.15 -17.29
N THR A 319 18.12 -9.61 -17.29
CA THR A 319 17.40 -9.24 -18.52
C THR A 319 18.17 -8.19 -19.34
N CYS A 320 18.92 -7.31 -18.69
CA CYS A 320 19.73 -6.25 -19.31
C CYS A 320 21.24 -6.42 -19.09
N HIS A 321 21.65 -7.03 -17.96
CA HIS A 321 23.04 -7.20 -17.57
C HIS A 321 23.50 -8.65 -17.81
N VAL A 322 24.67 -8.82 -18.43
CA VAL A 322 25.25 -10.17 -18.68
C VAL A 322 25.95 -10.66 -17.41
N PRO A 323 25.58 -11.82 -16.84
CA PRO A 323 26.32 -12.40 -15.73
C PRO A 323 27.76 -12.73 -16.07
N ARG A 324 28.65 -12.71 -15.05
CA ARG A 324 30.02 -13.14 -15.21
C ARG A 324 30.10 -14.62 -15.65
N GLY A 325 30.91 -14.93 -16.68
CA GLY A 325 31.17 -16.31 -17.12
C GLY A 325 30.16 -16.87 -18.13
N THR A 326 29.12 -16.12 -18.53
CA THR A 326 28.34 -16.49 -19.70
C THR A 326 29.03 -15.99 -20.95
N GLU A 327 29.89 -16.81 -21.55
CA GLU A 327 30.38 -16.57 -22.93
C GLU A 327 29.17 -16.52 -23.88
N LYS A 328 29.23 -15.64 -24.87
CA LYS A 328 28.19 -15.49 -25.89
C LYS A 328 27.88 -16.84 -26.51
N SER A 329 26.83 -17.49 -26.10
CA SER A 329 26.19 -18.52 -26.90
C SER A 329 25.56 -17.80 -28.09
N THR A 330 26.28 -17.78 -29.20
CA THR A 330 25.73 -17.45 -30.52
C THR A 330 24.76 -18.57 -30.89
N GLY A 331 23.49 -18.41 -30.56
CA GLY A 331 22.55 -19.43 -30.93
C GLY A 331 21.11 -19.18 -30.53
N LYS A 332 20.33 -18.76 -31.49
CA LYS A 332 18.88 -18.83 -31.61
C LYS A 332 18.05 -17.97 -30.64
N GLN A 333 17.61 -16.85 -31.18
CA GLN A 333 16.43 -16.09 -30.70
C GLN A 333 15.24 -17.01 -30.62
N ASN A 334 14.77 -17.30 -29.43
CA ASN A 334 13.43 -17.86 -29.21
C ASN A 334 12.43 -16.75 -29.53
N ASN A 335 11.68 -16.93 -30.60
CA ASN A 335 10.54 -16.10 -30.98
C ASN A 335 9.44 -16.22 -29.92
N SER A 336 9.42 -15.27 -28.98
CA SER A 336 8.23 -14.99 -28.19
C SER A 336 7.53 -13.78 -28.81
N PRO A 337 6.22 -13.78 -28.98
CA PRO A 337 5.47 -12.69 -29.60
C PRO A 337 5.18 -11.56 -28.58
N ALA A 338 6.21 -10.99 -28.01
CA ALA A 338 6.17 -9.70 -27.34
C ALA A 338 6.89 -8.70 -28.23
N GLY A 339 6.25 -7.57 -28.48
CA GLY A 339 6.66 -6.58 -29.47
C GLY A 339 8.16 -6.27 -29.43
N LYS A 340 8.74 -6.03 -30.61
CA LYS A 340 10.13 -5.65 -30.81
C LYS A 340 10.45 -4.41 -29.98
N LEU A 341 11.01 -4.62 -28.80
CA LEU A 341 11.73 -3.56 -28.08
C LEU A 341 13.05 -3.34 -28.80
N PRO A 342 13.48 -2.08 -29.00
CA PRO A 342 14.76 -1.80 -29.62
C PRO A 342 15.88 -2.47 -28.82
N ALA A 343 16.78 -3.13 -29.52
CA ALA A 343 17.99 -3.70 -28.93
C ALA A 343 18.79 -2.55 -28.29
N VAL A 344 18.82 -2.52 -26.96
CA VAL A 344 19.63 -1.53 -26.25
C VAL A 344 21.08 -1.73 -26.63
N ALA A 345 21.67 -0.71 -27.25
CA ALA A 345 23.04 -0.68 -27.75
C ALA A 345 24.12 -0.62 -26.64
N SER A 346 23.81 -1.10 -25.47
CA SER A 346 24.77 -1.36 -24.40
C SER A 346 24.43 -2.70 -23.75
N ALA A 347 24.81 -3.79 -24.41
CA ALA A 347 25.09 -5.03 -23.70
C ALA A 347 26.04 -4.66 -22.57
N GLY A 348 25.50 -4.50 -21.35
CA GLY A 348 26.23 -4.03 -20.19
C GLY A 348 27.51 -4.85 -20.03
N LYS A 349 28.59 -4.21 -19.65
CA LYS A 349 29.81 -4.93 -19.28
C LYS A 349 29.44 -5.98 -18.23
N SER A 350 29.91 -7.21 -18.40
CA SER A 350 29.76 -8.26 -17.41
C SER A 350 30.20 -7.73 -16.02
N CYS A 351 29.44 -8.02 -14.99
CA CYS A 351 29.86 -7.69 -13.64
C CYS A 351 31.19 -8.40 -13.32
N PRO A 352 32.24 -7.67 -12.94
CA PRO A 352 33.57 -8.28 -12.73
C PRO A 352 33.65 -9.06 -11.40
N VAL A 353 32.67 -8.89 -10.51
CA VAL A 353 32.74 -9.40 -9.15
C VAL A 353 31.88 -10.63 -8.94
N ALA A 354 30.58 -10.61 -9.40
CA ALA A 354 29.64 -11.67 -9.13
C ALA A 354 28.71 -11.94 -10.32
N SER A 355 28.06 -13.11 -10.32
CA SER A 355 27.06 -13.52 -11.30
C SER A 355 25.64 -13.58 -10.71
N GLU A 356 25.51 -13.41 -9.41
CA GLU A 356 24.26 -13.54 -8.66
C GLU A 356 24.24 -12.61 -7.43
N ARG A 357 23.10 -12.51 -6.75
CA ARG A 357 22.88 -11.66 -5.58
C ARG A 357 23.12 -10.18 -5.86
N CYS A 358 22.67 -9.74 -7.03
CA CYS A 358 22.90 -8.38 -7.56
C CYS A 358 22.46 -7.29 -6.57
N VAL A 359 21.32 -7.47 -5.91
CA VAL A 359 20.76 -6.49 -4.98
C VAL A 359 21.68 -6.27 -3.76
N SER A 360 22.46 -7.24 -3.33
CA SER A 360 23.32 -7.10 -2.15
C SER A 360 24.40 -6.03 -2.31
N CYS A 361 24.81 -5.75 -3.55
CA CYS A 361 25.82 -4.74 -3.89
C CYS A 361 25.21 -3.48 -4.52
N HIS A 362 24.13 -3.63 -5.30
CA HIS A 362 23.56 -2.53 -6.07
C HIS A 362 22.38 -1.84 -5.40
N MET A 363 21.75 -2.49 -4.43
CA MET A 363 20.63 -1.99 -3.63
C MET A 363 20.89 -2.26 -2.14
N PRO A 364 21.92 -1.62 -1.53
CA PRO A 364 22.36 -1.96 -0.20
C PRO A 364 21.25 -1.75 0.83
N ARG A 365 21.33 -2.54 1.89
CA ARG A 365 20.43 -2.36 3.04
C ARG A 365 20.96 -1.27 3.94
N VAL A 366 20.12 -0.28 4.19
CA VAL A 366 20.41 0.89 5.03
C VAL A 366 19.63 0.76 6.33
N GLU A 367 20.31 0.87 7.44
CA GLU A 367 19.69 0.91 8.76
C GLU A 367 19.05 2.27 8.98
N LEU A 368 17.76 2.27 9.32
CA LEU A 368 17.08 3.48 9.75
C LEU A 368 17.11 3.54 11.28
N PRO A 369 17.71 4.58 11.86
CA PRO A 369 17.80 4.72 13.32
C PRO A 369 16.41 4.63 13.98
N GLY A 370 16.29 3.83 15.03
CA GLY A 370 15.05 3.60 15.77
C GLY A 370 14.04 2.68 15.08
N ALA A 371 14.31 2.21 13.87
CA ALA A 371 13.38 1.31 13.16
C ALA A 371 13.63 -0.18 13.48
N HIS A 372 14.74 -0.52 14.09
CA HIS A 372 15.19 -1.91 14.30
C HIS A 372 15.18 -2.75 13.00
N PHE A 373 15.35 -2.08 11.85
CA PHE A 373 15.26 -2.70 10.54
C PHE A 373 16.17 -2.03 9.51
N LYS A 374 16.66 -2.85 8.57
CA LYS A 374 17.44 -2.38 7.42
C LYS A 374 16.58 -2.41 6.16
N PHE A 375 16.34 -1.24 5.60
CA PHE A 375 15.57 -1.07 4.38
C PHE A 375 16.46 -1.22 3.15
N THR A 376 15.98 -1.89 2.11
CA THR A 376 16.66 -1.96 0.83
C THR A 376 16.57 -0.62 0.12
N ASP A 377 17.72 -0.02 -0.17
CA ASP A 377 17.80 1.23 -0.93
C ASP A 377 17.49 0.97 -2.41
N HIS A 378 16.42 1.55 -2.92
CA HIS A 378 16.01 1.40 -4.32
C HIS A 378 16.81 2.28 -5.30
N ARG A 379 17.77 3.06 -4.82
CA ARG A 379 18.72 3.72 -5.69
C ARG A 379 19.75 2.72 -6.22
N ILE A 380 19.53 2.23 -7.43
CA ILE A 380 20.41 1.23 -8.07
C ILE A 380 21.73 1.90 -8.47
N ARG A 381 22.82 1.49 -7.85
CA ARG A 381 24.17 2.02 -8.08
C ARG A 381 25.25 0.99 -7.71
N ILE A 382 26.48 1.28 -8.01
CA ILE A 382 27.62 0.55 -7.40
C ILE A 382 27.82 1.14 -6.01
N ALA A 383 27.29 0.47 -4.98
CA ALA A 383 27.51 0.87 -3.60
C ALA A 383 28.88 0.38 -3.09
N ARG A 384 29.55 1.21 -2.29
CA ARG A 384 30.83 0.89 -1.67
C ARG A 384 30.66 0.72 -0.17
N GLN A 385 31.38 -0.21 0.43
CA GLN A 385 31.40 -0.38 1.86
C GLN A 385 31.88 0.91 2.54
N GLY A 386 31.14 1.40 3.55
CA GLY A 386 31.46 2.65 4.24
C GLY A 386 31.09 3.92 3.48
N GLU A 387 30.43 3.81 2.33
CA GLU A 387 29.90 4.97 1.61
C GLU A 387 28.78 5.64 2.46
N ALA A 388 28.90 6.97 2.64
CA ALA A 388 27.86 7.73 3.32
C ALA A 388 26.55 7.64 2.56
N TYR A 389 25.43 7.57 3.31
CA TYR A 389 24.11 7.62 2.71
C TYR A 389 23.91 8.97 2.01
N THR A 390 23.51 8.93 0.75
CA THR A 390 23.25 10.13 -0.05
C THR A 390 21.76 10.27 -0.30
N TYR A 391 21.26 11.46 -0.06
CA TYR A 391 19.86 11.85 -0.27
C TYR A 391 19.49 11.93 -1.76
#